data_cad7d34ef90adbf15ae3b0ecfedb46f2
#
_entry.id   cad7d34ef90adbf15ae3b0ecfedb46f2
#
_cell.length_a   1.000
_cell.length_b   1.000
_cell.length_c   1.000
_cell.angle_alpha   90.00
_cell.angle_beta   90.00
_cell.angle_gamma   90.00
#
_symmetry.space_group_name_H-M   'P 1'
#
loop_
_entity.id
_entity.type
_entity.pdbx_description
1 polymer ?
#
loop_
_entity_poly.entity_id
_entity_poly.type
_entity_poly.pdbx_seq_one_letter_code
_entity_poly.pdbx_strand_id
1 'polypeptide(L)'
;MIDQYQLDHLDELEAESMFVLREVAAQFERPAILFSGGKDSIVVTHLAAKAFAPARITMPLVHIDTGHNFPETIEFRDALAERLGVQLIVGSVQDTIDGGRVREETGAQASRNRLQIATLLETIENGKYDACIGGARRDEEKARAKERFFSHRDDFGQWDPKNQRPELWNLFNGKHMPGENFRVFPLNNWTELDIWNYITR
;
A
#
# COMPACT_ATOMS: atom_id res chain seq x y z
N MET A 1 13.22 -1.71 41.11
CA MET A 1 12.31 -0.83 40.36
C MET A 1 12.20 -1.46 38.99
N ILE A 2 11.04 -1.86 38.57
CA ILE A 2 10.80 -2.28 37.18
C ILE A 2 10.78 -0.99 36.40
N ASP A 3 11.80 -0.76 35.54
CA ASP A 3 11.74 0.35 34.60
C ASP A 3 10.44 0.21 33.81
N GLN A 4 9.56 1.17 33.97
CA GLN A 4 8.32 1.20 33.20
C GLN A 4 8.72 1.42 31.73
N TYR A 5 8.58 0.38 30.92
CA TYR A 5 8.78 0.51 29.47
C TYR A 5 7.74 1.51 28.95
N GLN A 6 8.21 2.65 28.51
CA GLN A 6 7.37 3.68 27.89
C GLN A 6 7.67 3.70 26.41
N LEU A 7 6.63 3.45 25.61
CA LEU A 7 6.69 3.69 24.17
C LEU A 7 6.68 5.19 23.92
N ASP A 8 7.55 5.65 23.03
CA ASP A 8 7.42 7.00 22.49
C ASP A 8 6.35 7.03 21.39
N HIS A 9 6.02 8.23 20.92
CA HIS A 9 5.00 8.42 19.90
C HIS A 9 5.26 7.60 18.62
N LEU A 10 6.51 7.53 18.15
CA LEU A 10 6.86 6.76 16.95
C LEU A 10 6.79 5.25 17.22
N ASP A 11 7.13 4.80 18.42
CA ASP A 11 7.01 3.39 18.80
C ASP A 11 5.53 2.95 18.81
N GLU A 12 4.62 3.82 19.28
CA GLU A 12 3.17 3.56 19.26
C GLU A 12 2.65 3.45 17.82
N LEU A 13 3.03 4.39 16.96
CA LEU A 13 2.64 4.37 15.55
C LEU A 13 3.21 3.15 14.81
N GLU A 14 4.45 2.78 15.09
CA GLU A 14 5.08 1.59 14.55
C GLU A 14 4.32 0.33 14.99
N ALA A 15 4.05 0.20 16.29
CA ALA A 15 3.33 -0.95 16.84
C ALA A 15 1.93 -1.11 16.23
N GLU A 16 1.20 0.00 16.07
CA GLU A 16 -0.11 0.02 15.41
C GLU A 16 -0.02 -0.44 13.95
N SER A 17 0.94 0.11 13.19
CA SER A 17 1.14 -0.26 11.79
C SER A 17 1.51 -1.73 11.62
N MET A 18 2.40 -2.25 12.48
CA MET A 18 2.78 -3.66 12.49
C MET A 18 1.59 -4.57 12.84
N PHE A 19 0.73 -4.13 13.76
CA PHE A 19 -0.51 -4.85 14.09
C PHE A 19 -1.43 -4.92 12.88
N VAL A 20 -1.68 -3.79 12.20
CA VAL A 20 -2.50 -3.73 10.97
C VAL A 20 -1.95 -4.67 9.89
N LEU A 21 -0.63 -4.69 9.67
CA LEU A 21 0.02 -5.57 8.69
C LEU A 21 -0.18 -7.06 9.01
N ARG A 22 -0.11 -7.42 10.29
CA ARG A 22 -0.36 -8.79 10.75
C ARG A 22 -1.82 -9.20 10.60
N GLU A 23 -2.75 -8.27 10.86
CA GLU A 23 -4.18 -8.48 10.62
C GLU A 23 -4.48 -8.71 9.15
N VAL A 24 -3.81 -7.98 8.23
CA VAL A 24 -3.92 -8.23 6.79
C VAL A 24 -3.48 -9.66 6.45
N ALA A 25 -2.32 -10.08 6.94
CA ALA A 25 -1.81 -11.42 6.65
C ALA A 25 -2.71 -12.54 7.23
N ALA A 26 -3.44 -12.26 8.31
CA ALA A 26 -4.34 -13.21 8.95
C ALA A 26 -5.72 -13.29 8.27
N GLN A 27 -6.19 -12.21 7.63
CA GLN A 27 -7.56 -12.12 7.15
C GLN A 27 -7.70 -12.24 5.62
N PHE A 28 -6.62 -12.07 4.86
CA PHE A 28 -6.64 -12.08 3.41
C PHE A 28 -5.78 -13.22 2.84
N GLU A 29 -6.25 -13.80 1.73
CA GLU A 29 -5.57 -14.94 1.09
C GLU A 29 -4.43 -14.47 0.18
N ARG A 30 -4.62 -13.31 -0.48
CA ARG A 30 -3.71 -12.79 -1.50
C ARG A 30 -3.42 -11.29 -1.32
N PRO A 31 -2.87 -10.89 -0.18
CA PRO A 31 -2.50 -9.49 0.02
C PRO A 31 -1.25 -9.12 -0.77
N ALA A 32 -1.14 -7.84 -1.18
CA ALA A 32 0.01 -7.28 -1.87
C ALA A 32 0.37 -5.90 -1.32
N ILE A 33 1.64 -5.52 -1.37
CA ILE A 33 2.13 -4.20 -0.97
C ILE A 33 2.32 -3.35 -2.23
N LEU A 34 1.62 -2.22 -2.32
CA LEU A 34 1.78 -1.25 -3.40
C LEU A 34 3.04 -0.43 -3.16
N PHE A 35 4.01 -0.55 -4.05
CA PHE A 35 5.32 0.08 -3.92
C PHE A 35 5.56 1.10 -5.02
N SER A 36 5.56 2.38 -4.68
CA SER A 36 5.82 3.48 -5.64
C SER A 36 7.28 3.94 -5.67
N GLY A 37 8.12 3.49 -4.73
CA GLY A 37 9.45 4.03 -4.50
C GLY A 37 9.48 5.34 -3.71
N GLY A 38 8.31 5.90 -3.37
CA GLY A 38 8.20 7.06 -2.48
C GLY A 38 8.39 6.69 -1.00
N LYS A 39 8.73 7.70 -0.19
CA LYS A 39 9.04 7.54 1.25
C LYS A 39 8.02 6.71 2.02
N ASP A 40 6.72 6.94 1.78
CA ASP A 40 5.64 6.24 2.48
C ASP A 40 5.61 4.75 2.14
N SER A 41 5.74 4.41 0.86
CA SER A 41 5.80 3.01 0.42
C SER A 41 7.06 2.28 0.92
N ILE A 42 8.17 3.01 1.07
CA ILE A 42 9.41 2.49 1.66
C ILE A 42 9.19 2.18 3.14
N VAL A 43 8.57 3.11 3.89
CA VAL A 43 8.24 2.91 5.32
C VAL A 43 7.29 1.73 5.50
N VAL A 44 6.21 1.62 4.70
CA VAL A 44 5.30 0.46 4.74
C VAL A 44 6.05 -0.85 4.52
N THR A 45 6.94 -0.89 3.53
CA THR A 45 7.72 -2.10 3.21
C THR A 45 8.69 -2.46 4.35
N HIS A 46 9.33 -1.45 4.95
CA HIS A 46 10.19 -1.63 6.12
C HIS A 46 9.40 -2.17 7.32
N LEU A 47 8.24 -1.57 7.61
CA LEU A 47 7.36 -2.03 8.70
C LEU A 47 6.86 -3.46 8.45
N ALA A 48 6.56 -3.83 7.21
CA ALA A 48 6.21 -5.20 6.86
C ALA A 48 7.37 -6.17 7.13
N ALA A 49 8.60 -5.82 6.74
CA ALA A 49 9.78 -6.63 7.06
C ALA A 49 9.94 -6.82 8.58
N LYS A 50 9.72 -5.76 9.36
CA LYS A 50 9.80 -5.76 10.82
C LYS A 50 8.66 -6.56 11.46
N ALA A 51 7.43 -6.42 10.93
CA ALA A 51 6.24 -7.10 11.44
C ALA A 51 6.34 -8.63 11.36
N PHE A 52 7.02 -9.15 10.34
CA PHE A 52 7.14 -10.59 10.11
C PHE A 52 8.50 -11.17 10.52
N ALA A 53 9.45 -10.35 10.96
CA ALA A 53 10.75 -10.84 11.42
C ALA A 53 10.62 -11.87 12.55
N PRO A 54 11.40 -12.98 12.56
CA PRO A 54 12.49 -13.33 11.64
C PRO A 54 12.04 -13.99 10.33
N ALA A 55 10.74 -14.22 10.11
CA ALA A 55 10.21 -14.73 8.85
C ALA A 55 10.32 -13.66 7.74
N ARG A 56 10.21 -14.13 6.49
CA ARG A 56 10.18 -13.22 5.34
C ARG A 56 8.77 -12.68 5.10
N ILE A 57 8.68 -11.53 4.45
CA ILE A 57 7.41 -11.03 3.92
C ILE A 57 6.92 -12.01 2.85
N THR A 58 5.68 -12.46 2.96
CA THR A 58 5.05 -13.37 1.99
C THR A 58 4.26 -12.63 0.91
N MET A 59 3.97 -11.35 1.14
CA MET A 59 3.21 -10.50 0.23
C MET A 59 4.14 -9.96 -0.87
N PRO A 60 3.75 -10.03 -2.16
CA PRO A 60 4.54 -9.42 -3.22
C PRO A 60 4.55 -7.89 -3.13
N LEU A 61 5.62 -7.27 -3.61
CA LEU A 61 5.64 -5.85 -3.94
C LEU A 61 5.06 -5.64 -5.33
N VAL A 62 4.06 -4.76 -5.44
CA VAL A 62 3.45 -4.39 -6.72
C VAL A 62 3.86 -2.96 -7.07
N HIS A 63 4.56 -2.80 -8.17
CA HIS A 63 4.97 -1.50 -8.70
C HIS A 63 4.27 -1.24 -10.04
N ILE A 64 3.74 -0.03 -10.22
CA ILE A 64 3.18 0.39 -11.50
C ILE A 64 4.18 1.30 -12.19
N ASP A 65 4.77 0.77 -13.27
CA ASP A 65 5.75 1.49 -14.06
C ASP A 65 5.06 2.34 -15.13
N THR A 66 5.26 3.65 -15.02
CA THR A 66 4.77 4.63 -16.00
C THR A 66 5.67 4.77 -17.23
N GLY A 67 6.87 4.19 -17.19
CA GLY A 67 7.95 4.44 -18.15
C GLY A 67 8.63 5.80 -17.96
N HIS A 68 8.24 6.58 -16.95
CA HIS A 68 8.81 7.90 -16.63
C HIS A 68 9.46 7.95 -15.24
N ASN A 69 9.70 6.79 -14.63
CA ASN A 69 10.39 6.71 -13.35
C ASN A 69 11.88 7.06 -13.52
N PHE A 70 12.47 7.68 -12.50
CA PHE A 70 13.91 7.88 -12.47
C PHE A 70 14.64 6.52 -12.41
N PRO A 71 15.76 6.36 -13.14
CA PRO A 71 16.54 5.10 -13.11
C PRO A 71 16.91 4.67 -11.68
N GLU A 72 17.27 5.63 -10.83
CA GLU A 72 17.64 5.38 -9.44
C GLU A 72 16.47 4.80 -8.63
N THR A 73 15.23 5.18 -8.94
CA THR A 73 14.03 4.61 -8.31
C THR A 73 13.85 3.15 -8.68
N ILE A 74 14.10 2.81 -9.95
CA ILE A 74 14.00 1.45 -10.46
C ILE A 74 15.11 0.57 -9.86
N GLU A 75 16.35 1.05 -9.86
CA GLU A 75 17.49 0.36 -9.24
C GLU A 75 17.25 0.11 -7.75
N PHE A 76 16.78 1.13 -7.02
CA PHE A 76 16.46 1.01 -5.60
C PHE A 76 15.35 -0.02 -5.36
N ARG A 77 14.28 0.01 -6.15
CA ARG A 77 13.16 -0.94 -6.09
C ARG A 77 13.65 -2.39 -6.22
N ASP A 78 14.44 -2.64 -7.27
CA ASP A 78 14.92 -3.98 -7.59
C ASP A 78 15.88 -4.48 -6.50
N ALA A 79 16.81 -3.65 -6.06
CA ALA A 79 17.73 -3.97 -4.96
C ALA A 79 16.99 -4.21 -3.63
N LEU A 80 15.92 -3.43 -3.35
CA LEU A 80 15.10 -3.63 -2.16
C LEU A 80 14.37 -4.97 -2.19
N ALA A 81 13.75 -5.31 -3.32
CA ALA A 81 13.02 -6.56 -3.49
C ALA A 81 13.96 -7.77 -3.34
N GLU A 82 15.14 -7.71 -3.94
CA GLU A 82 16.19 -8.74 -3.82
C GLU A 82 16.66 -8.88 -2.37
N ARG A 83 17.00 -7.77 -1.71
CA ARG A 83 17.47 -7.76 -0.31
C ARG A 83 16.46 -8.36 0.65
N LEU A 84 15.16 -8.09 0.46
CA LEU A 84 14.08 -8.62 1.27
C LEU A 84 13.67 -10.04 0.86
N GLY A 85 14.09 -10.50 -0.31
CA GLY A 85 13.71 -11.80 -0.87
C GLY A 85 12.21 -11.89 -1.15
N VAL A 86 11.59 -10.76 -1.56
CA VAL A 86 10.16 -10.68 -1.87
C VAL A 86 9.94 -10.71 -3.39
N GLN A 87 8.81 -11.27 -3.80
CA GLN A 87 8.42 -11.23 -5.20
C GLN A 87 8.09 -9.79 -5.61
N LEU A 88 8.64 -9.35 -6.73
CA LEU A 88 8.32 -8.06 -7.36
C LEU A 88 7.41 -8.31 -8.56
N ILE A 89 6.27 -7.64 -8.58
CA ILE A 89 5.31 -7.62 -9.70
C ILE A 89 5.32 -6.21 -10.27
N VAL A 90 5.55 -6.11 -11.57
CA VAL A 90 5.57 -4.82 -12.26
C VAL A 90 4.41 -4.76 -13.24
N GLY A 91 3.48 -3.82 -13.01
CA GLY A 91 2.44 -3.47 -13.97
C GLY A 91 2.96 -2.35 -14.88
N SER A 92 2.95 -2.57 -16.19
CA SER A 92 3.44 -1.61 -17.18
C SER A 92 2.28 -0.79 -17.75
N VAL A 93 2.36 0.54 -17.62
CA VAL A 93 1.40 1.45 -18.26
C VAL A 93 1.52 1.35 -19.79
N GLN A 94 2.74 1.12 -20.32
CA GLN A 94 2.95 0.95 -21.75
C GLN A 94 2.19 -0.28 -22.28
N ASP A 95 2.27 -1.41 -21.58
CA ASP A 95 1.56 -2.63 -21.99
C ASP A 95 0.04 -2.44 -21.97
N THR A 96 -0.47 -1.66 -21.00
CA THR A 96 -1.90 -1.32 -20.93
C THR A 96 -2.34 -0.45 -22.10
N ILE A 97 -1.47 0.47 -22.57
CA ILE A 97 -1.69 1.30 -23.76
C ILE A 97 -1.66 0.42 -25.00
N ASP A 98 -0.63 -0.39 -25.17
CA ASP A 98 -0.43 -1.26 -26.33
C ASP A 98 -1.55 -2.31 -26.46
N GLY A 99 -2.07 -2.75 -25.34
CA GLY A 99 -3.27 -3.61 -25.25
C GLY A 99 -4.59 -2.90 -25.56
N GLY A 100 -4.58 -1.59 -25.85
CA GLY A 100 -5.73 -0.80 -26.23
C GLY A 100 -6.75 -0.54 -25.12
N ARG A 101 -6.41 -0.81 -23.87
CA ARG A 101 -7.30 -0.63 -22.72
C ARG A 101 -7.41 0.84 -22.27
N VAL A 102 -6.34 1.61 -22.49
CA VAL A 102 -6.29 3.05 -22.27
C VAL A 102 -5.64 3.72 -23.48
N ARG A 103 -5.98 4.99 -23.69
CA ARG A 103 -5.34 5.81 -24.71
C ARG A 103 -4.38 6.79 -24.05
N GLU A 104 -3.18 6.89 -24.62
CA GLU A 104 -2.22 7.91 -24.19
C GLU A 104 -2.77 9.32 -24.51
N GLU A 105 -2.76 10.19 -23.51
CA GLU A 105 -3.13 11.59 -23.69
C GLU A 105 -1.99 12.28 -24.48
N THR A 106 -2.34 13.14 -25.42
CA THR A 106 -1.39 13.95 -26.19
C THR A 106 -1.58 15.43 -25.85
N GLY A 107 -0.49 16.20 -25.78
CA GLY A 107 -0.50 17.64 -25.52
C GLY A 107 0.31 18.06 -24.30
N ALA A 108 0.38 19.36 -24.05
CA ALA A 108 1.23 19.96 -23.01
C ALA A 108 0.85 19.56 -21.56
N GLN A 109 -0.34 19.01 -21.35
CA GLN A 109 -0.84 18.56 -20.04
C GLN A 109 -1.02 17.02 -19.97
N ALA A 110 -0.51 16.30 -20.97
CA ALA A 110 -0.57 14.84 -20.98
C ALA A 110 0.21 14.26 -19.80
N SER A 111 -0.42 13.35 -19.07
CA SER A 111 0.20 12.72 -17.90
C SER A 111 -0.15 11.24 -17.82
N ARG A 112 0.88 10.40 -17.86
CA ARG A 112 0.73 8.96 -17.62
C ARG A 112 0.32 8.62 -16.19
N ASN A 113 0.41 9.57 -15.25
CA ASN A 113 -0.04 9.35 -13.88
C ASN A 113 -1.53 8.98 -13.77
N ARG A 114 -2.37 9.49 -14.66
CA ARG A 114 -3.79 9.12 -14.71
C ARG A 114 -3.99 7.68 -15.19
N LEU A 115 -3.11 7.18 -16.03
CA LEU A 115 -3.19 5.84 -16.60
C LEU A 115 -2.78 4.77 -15.60
N GLN A 116 -2.04 5.13 -14.55
CA GLN A 116 -1.66 4.20 -13.47
C GLN A 116 -2.86 3.51 -12.83
N ILE A 117 -4.00 4.20 -12.72
CA ILE A 117 -5.20 3.64 -12.08
C ILE A 117 -5.69 2.40 -12.84
N ALA A 118 -5.78 2.50 -14.17
CA ALA A 118 -6.23 1.38 -15.00
C ALA A 118 -5.25 0.20 -14.92
N THR A 119 -3.95 0.47 -15.04
CA THR A 119 -2.89 -0.54 -14.92
C THR A 119 -2.89 -1.19 -13.53
N LEU A 120 -3.12 -0.40 -12.47
CA LEU A 120 -3.21 -0.92 -11.11
C LEU A 120 -4.42 -1.86 -10.96
N LEU A 121 -5.59 -1.47 -11.44
CA LEU A 121 -6.79 -2.30 -11.36
C LEU A 121 -6.60 -3.61 -12.14
N GLU A 122 -6.03 -3.54 -13.33
CA GLU A 122 -5.67 -4.72 -14.12
C GLU A 122 -4.67 -5.64 -13.38
N THR A 123 -3.65 -5.06 -12.76
CA THR A 123 -2.65 -5.82 -12.01
C THR A 123 -3.28 -6.51 -10.80
N ILE A 124 -4.22 -5.85 -10.12
CA ILE A 124 -4.97 -6.40 -8.99
C ILE A 124 -5.85 -7.57 -9.44
N GLU A 125 -6.58 -7.39 -10.53
CA GLU A 125 -7.46 -8.41 -11.10
C GLU A 125 -6.66 -9.65 -11.54
N ASN A 126 -5.58 -9.44 -12.30
CA ASN A 126 -4.71 -10.52 -12.78
C ASN A 126 -4.04 -11.27 -11.62
N GLY A 127 -3.60 -10.55 -10.58
CA GLY A 127 -3.03 -11.11 -9.37
C GLY A 127 -4.07 -11.70 -8.42
N LYS A 128 -5.36 -11.40 -8.62
CA LYS A 128 -6.47 -11.76 -7.73
C LYS A 128 -6.18 -11.29 -6.29
N TYR A 129 -5.65 -10.07 -6.16
CA TYR A 129 -5.33 -9.51 -4.85
C TYR A 129 -6.59 -9.05 -4.15
N ASP A 130 -6.85 -9.61 -2.96
CA ASP A 130 -8.00 -9.31 -2.10
C ASP A 130 -7.70 -8.16 -1.12
N ALA A 131 -6.42 -7.87 -0.86
CA ALA A 131 -5.99 -6.69 -0.12
C ALA A 131 -4.76 -6.05 -0.76
N CYS A 132 -4.79 -4.71 -0.89
CA CYS A 132 -3.67 -3.93 -1.40
C CYS A 132 -3.25 -2.89 -0.35
N ILE A 133 -2.05 -3.08 0.19
CA ILE A 133 -1.48 -2.24 1.24
C ILE A 133 -0.81 -1.03 0.62
N GLY A 134 -1.16 0.16 1.06
CA GLY A 134 -0.59 1.41 0.58
C GLY A 134 -0.17 2.36 1.69
N GLY A 135 0.64 3.35 1.35
CA GLY A 135 1.21 4.33 2.27
C GLY A 135 0.38 5.59 2.49
N ALA A 136 -0.89 5.62 2.06
CA ALA A 136 -1.73 6.80 2.22
C ALA A 136 -2.04 7.12 3.69
N ARG A 137 -2.12 8.41 4.01
CA ARG A 137 -2.37 8.93 5.36
C ARG A 137 -3.57 9.89 5.37
N ARG A 138 -4.20 10.02 6.54
CA ARG A 138 -5.34 10.94 6.72
C ARG A 138 -4.97 12.42 6.57
N ASP A 139 -3.73 12.79 6.85
CA ASP A 139 -3.26 14.17 6.79
C ASP A 139 -2.97 14.65 5.37
N GLU A 140 -2.82 13.74 4.39
CA GLU A 140 -2.52 14.10 3.00
C GLU A 140 -3.66 14.83 2.31
N GLU A 141 -4.90 14.38 2.55
CA GLU A 141 -6.09 14.92 1.86
C GLU A 141 -7.35 14.77 2.70
N LYS A 142 -8.20 15.79 2.73
CA LYS A 142 -9.47 15.80 3.48
C LYS A 142 -10.40 14.64 3.10
N ALA A 143 -10.41 14.22 1.84
CA ALA A 143 -11.21 13.09 1.38
C ALA A 143 -10.77 11.79 2.07
N ARG A 144 -9.47 11.60 2.23
CA ARG A 144 -8.87 10.43 2.89
C ARG A 144 -9.07 10.40 4.40
N ALA A 145 -9.34 11.54 5.03
CA ALA A 145 -9.62 11.58 6.46
C ALA A 145 -10.83 10.73 6.89
N LYS A 146 -11.71 10.38 5.97
CA LYS A 146 -12.87 9.51 6.19
C LYS A 146 -12.60 8.03 5.94
N GLU A 147 -11.52 7.70 5.23
CA GLU A 147 -11.11 6.31 5.03
C GLU A 147 -10.61 5.72 6.35
N ARG A 148 -10.73 4.40 6.47
CA ARG A 148 -10.29 3.62 7.62
C ARG A 148 -8.97 2.94 7.29
N PHE A 149 -8.40 2.20 8.24
CA PHE A 149 -7.25 1.32 7.96
C PHE A 149 -7.61 0.31 6.88
N PHE A 150 -8.77 -0.33 6.99
CA PHE A 150 -9.32 -1.25 5.99
C PHE A 150 -10.40 -0.54 5.18
N SER A 151 -10.02 0.04 4.06
CA SER A 151 -10.93 0.77 3.16
C SER A 151 -11.52 -0.19 2.14
N HIS A 152 -12.81 -0.48 2.28
CA HIS A 152 -13.54 -1.40 1.41
C HIS A 152 -13.71 -0.82 0.00
N ARG A 153 -13.46 -1.65 -1.00
CA ARG A 153 -13.63 -1.34 -2.43
C ARG A 153 -14.65 -2.28 -3.03
N ASP A 154 -15.57 -1.71 -3.79
CA ASP A 154 -16.54 -2.46 -4.58
C ASP A 154 -15.85 -3.22 -5.74
N ASP A 155 -16.62 -3.95 -6.52
CA ASP A 155 -16.19 -4.70 -7.69
C ASP A 155 -15.64 -3.83 -8.84
N PHE A 156 -15.86 -2.51 -8.78
CA PHE A 156 -15.24 -1.53 -9.69
C PHE A 156 -13.95 -0.90 -9.10
N GLY A 157 -13.52 -1.33 -7.92
CA GLY A 157 -12.35 -0.80 -7.22
C GLY A 157 -12.57 0.58 -6.58
N GLN A 158 -13.83 1.04 -6.49
CA GLN A 158 -14.18 2.32 -5.89
C GLN A 158 -14.41 2.17 -4.39
N TRP A 159 -14.09 3.23 -3.63
CA TRP A 159 -14.38 3.26 -2.22
C TRP A 159 -15.88 3.19 -1.94
N ASP A 160 -16.29 2.21 -1.16
CA ASP A 160 -17.68 2.04 -0.75
C ASP A 160 -17.89 2.45 0.72
N PRO A 161 -18.23 3.73 0.96
CA PRO A 161 -18.46 4.23 2.31
C PRO A 161 -19.67 3.62 3.02
N LYS A 162 -20.62 3.01 2.26
CA LYS A 162 -21.82 2.42 2.85
C LYS A 162 -21.54 1.07 3.49
N ASN A 163 -20.62 0.32 2.90
CA ASN A 163 -20.18 -0.98 3.40
C ASN A 163 -18.90 -0.89 4.24
N GLN A 164 -18.38 0.34 4.44
CA GLN A 164 -17.25 0.58 5.33
C GLN A 164 -17.60 0.17 6.76
N ARG A 165 -16.84 -0.77 7.31
CA ARG A 165 -17.06 -1.27 8.66
C ARG A 165 -16.40 -0.38 9.71
N PRO A 166 -16.99 -0.26 10.91
CA PRO A 166 -16.34 0.44 12.02
C PRO A 166 -15.11 -0.34 12.50
N GLU A 167 -14.08 0.39 12.92
CA GLU A 167 -12.82 -0.15 13.44
C GLU A 167 -12.66 0.17 14.93
N LEU A 168 -13.73 -0.08 15.70
CA LEU A 168 -13.73 0.14 17.14
C LEU A 168 -12.77 -0.84 17.81
N TRP A 169 -12.00 -0.35 18.78
CA TRP A 169 -11.04 -1.13 19.57
C TRP A 169 -9.98 -1.84 18.72
N ASN A 170 -9.61 -1.26 17.57
CA ASN A 170 -8.67 -1.85 16.61
C ASN A 170 -9.09 -3.27 16.14
N LEU A 171 -10.39 -3.50 16.06
CA LEU A 171 -10.93 -4.72 15.44
C LEU A 171 -11.19 -4.47 13.96
N PHE A 172 -10.53 -5.23 13.12
CA PHE A 172 -10.64 -5.15 11.68
C PHE A 172 -11.48 -6.30 11.13
N ASN A 173 -12.21 -6.05 10.06
CA ASN A 173 -13.05 -7.05 9.39
C ASN A 173 -12.82 -6.99 7.89
N GLY A 174 -12.01 -7.93 7.38
CA GLY A 174 -11.65 -8.09 5.97
C GLY A 174 -12.64 -8.92 5.16
N LYS A 175 -13.83 -9.23 5.68
CA LYS A 175 -14.82 -10.00 4.92
C LYS A 175 -15.22 -9.25 3.64
N HIS A 176 -15.08 -9.88 2.50
CA HIS A 176 -15.40 -9.36 1.19
C HIS A 176 -16.10 -10.41 0.33
N MET A 177 -16.80 -9.97 -0.71
CA MET A 177 -17.40 -10.84 -1.72
C MET A 177 -16.44 -10.99 -2.91
N PRO A 178 -16.60 -12.02 -3.76
CA PRO A 178 -15.85 -12.13 -5.00
C PRO A 178 -15.93 -10.87 -5.84
N GLY A 179 -14.79 -10.34 -6.27
CA GLY A 179 -14.67 -9.09 -7.03
C GLY A 179 -14.39 -7.84 -6.17
N GLU A 180 -14.77 -7.86 -4.90
CA GLU A 180 -14.42 -6.79 -3.95
C GLU A 180 -12.99 -6.95 -3.44
N ASN A 181 -12.39 -5.88 -2.98
CA ASN A 181 -11.07 -5.90 -2.34
C ASN A 181 -10.95 -4.81 -1.28
N PHE A 182 -9.85 -4.84 -0.55
CA PHE A 182 -9.52 -3.80 0.43
C PHE A 182 -8.29 -3.00 0.00
N ARG A 183 -8.34 -1.69 0.23
CA ARG A 183 -7.13 -0.86 0.37
C ARG A 183 -6.81 -0.76 1.84
N VAL A 184 -5.61 -1.14 2.22
CA VAL A 184 -5.19 -1.09 3.63
C VAL A 184 -4.10 -0.04 3.80
N PHE A 185 -4.26 0.82 4.82
CA PHE A 185 -3.40 1.96 5.05
C PHE A 185 -2.76 1.90 6.45
N PRO A 186 -1.66 1.13 6.63
CA PRO A 186 -1.01 1.00 7.93
C PRO A 186 -0.50 2.33 8.51
N LEU A 187 -0.21 3.31 7.63
CA LEU A 187 0.26 4.64 8.01
C LEU A 187 -0.87 5.64 8.23
N ASN A 188 -2.12 5.20 8.35
CA ASN A 188 -3.28 6.07 8.33
C ASN A 188 -3.27 7.16 9.42
N ASN A 189 -2.71 6.87 10.59
CA ASN A 189 -2.61 7.80 11.73
C ASN A 189 -1.27 8.59 11.76
N TRP A 190 -0.34 8.31 10.85
CA TRP A 190 0.93 9.02 10.76
C TRP A 190 0.75 10.39 10.10
N THR A 191 1.53 11.37 10.55
CA THR A 191 1.68 12.64 9.85
C THR A 191 2.89 12.60 8.91
N GLU A 192 2.97 13.60 8.02
CA GLU A 192 4.15 13.80 7.17
C GLU A 192 5.44 13.92 8.00
N LEU A 193 5.35 14.62 9.14
CA LEU A 193 6.49 14.79 10.04
C LEU A 193 6.90 13.48 10.71
N ASP A 194 5.93 12.63 11.10
CA ASP A 194 6.22 11.33 11.68
C ASP A 194 6.99 10.43 10.72
N ILE A 195 6.62 10.44 9.43
CA ILE A 195 7.33 9.68 8.38
C ILE A 195 8.81 10.12 8.31
N TRP A 196 9.07 11.44 8.26
CA TRP A 196 10.44 11.94 8.19
C TRP A 196 11.23 11.65 9.46
N ASN A 197 10.62 11.82 10.63
CA ASN A 197 11.25 11.50 11.91
C ASN A 197 11.58 10.00 12.01
N TYR A 198 10.69 9.14 11.51
CA TYR A 198 10.91 7.70 11.51
C TYR A 198 12.04 7.27 10.55
N ILE A 199 12.14 7.90 9.38
CA ILE A 199 13.21 7.63 8.41
C ILE A 199 14.59 8.04 8.97
N THR A 200 14.64 9.09 9.77
CA THR A 200 15.90 9.61 10.35
C THR A 200 16.34 8.88 11.62
N ARG A 201 15.45 8.14 12.25
CA ARG A 201 15.70 7.31 13.43
C ARG A 201 16.44 6.00 13.09
#